data_a42b7124c6d1e8c5890c63fd44f12103
#
_entry.id   a42b7124c6d1e8c5890c63fd44f12103
#
_cell.length_a   1.000
_cell.length_b   1.000
_cell.length_c   1.000
_cell.angle_alpha   90.00
_cell.angle_beta   90.00
_cell.angle_gamma   90.00
#
_symmetry.space_group_name_H-M   'P 1'
#
loop_
_entity.id
_entity.type
_entity.pdbx_description
1 polymer ?
#
loop_
_entity_poly.entity_id
_entity_poly.type
_entity_poly.pdbx_seq_one_letter_code
_entity_poly.pdbx_strand_id
1 'polypeptide(L)'
;AMYLLGFAHGQDRFFQMDLQRRVAAGELSEWLGSMALDVDKTGRFHEFRRRANTIYAQLPQAQKDILLAYTEGVNQAVEEQSARPFEYILTNFEQAPWSPEDSILVILSMYLDLQSGNVNRDLTLTEIKHQFGQPMVDFILQPSQYQAALDNSQLSGDVEIPLFKARPATVSNKTAEMAFRTEIGSNNWIVGGALTETGDALLASDMHLGMRVPIIWYRAQLNYAVDQYDVSLTGVTLPGVPGVIAG
;
A
#
# COMPACT_ATOMS: atom_id res chain seq x y z
N ALA A 1 10.44 19.49 -10.39
CA ALA A 1 10.75 18.32 -9.54
C ALA A 1 9.85 17.12 -9.93
N MET A 2 8.52 17.27 -9.98
CA MET A 2 7.60 16.15 -10.21
C MET A 2 7.74 15.51 -11.58
N TYR A 3 7.94 16.30 -12.64
CA TYR A 3 8.26 15.77 -13.97
C TYR A 3 9.51 14.86 -13.94
N LEU A 4 10.61 15.31 -13.32
CA LEU A 4 11.84 14.51 -13.23
C LEU A 4 11.66 13.24 -12.38
N LEU A 5 10.86 13.31 -11.33
CA LEU A 5 10.51 12.13 -10.55
C LEU A 5 9.69 11.13 -11.38
N GLY A 6 8.71 11.64 -12.15
CA GLY A 6 7.93 10.81 -13.08
C GLY A 6 8.81 10.17 -14.15
N PHE A 7 9.74 10.92 -14.70
CA PHE A 7 10.70 10.42 -15.68
C PHE A 7 11.57 9.29 -15.12
N ALA A 8 12.15 9.47 -13.92
CA ALA A 8 12.95 8.44 -13.27
C ALA A 8 12.14 7.18 -12.95
N HIS A 9 10.92 7.34 -12.45
CA HIS A 9 10.02 6.21 -12.18
C HIS A 9 9.62 5.48 -13.48
N GLY A 10 9.30 6.23 -14.54
CA GLY A 10 8.96 5.68 -15.85
C GLY A 10 10.13 4.91 -16.47
N GLN A 11 11.34 5.44 -16.35
CA GLN A 11 12.54 4.79 -16.86
C GLN A 11 12.87 3.49 -16.14
N ASP A 12 12.81 3.49 -14.80
CA ASP A 12 13.33 2.39 -13.98
C ASP A 12 12.28 1.37 -13.55
N ARG A 13 10.99 1.76 -13.49
CA ARG A 13 9.95 1.02 -12.79
C ARG A 13 8.62 0.94 -13.52
N PHE A 14 8.54 1.30 -14.81
CA PHE A 14 7.26 1.41 -15.51
C PHE A 14 6.44 0.12 -15.49
N PHE A 15 7.06 -1.05 -15.68
CA PHE A 15 6.33 -2.32 -15.61
C PHE A 15 5.68 -2.54 -14.23
N GLN A 16 6.40 -2.24 -13.15
CA GLN A 16 5.85 -2.33 -11.79
C GLN A 16 4.66 -1.37 -11.60
N MET A 17 4.76 -0.15 -12.09
CA MET A 17 3.69 0.84 -12.04
C MET A 17 2.46 0.39 -12.84
N ASP A 18 2.67 -0.09 -14.06
CA ASP A 18 1.61 -0.58 -14.96
C ASP A 18 0.90 -1.81 -14.37
N LEU A 19 1.65 -2.72 -13.75
CA LEU A 19 1.08 -3.85 -13.03
C LEU A 19 0.18 -3.40 -11.86
N GLN A 20 0.65 -2.44 -11.04
CA GLN A 20 -0.10 -1.93 -9.89
C GLN A 20 -1.40 -1.24 -10.29
N ARG A 21 -1.38 -0.37 -11.32
CA ARG A 21 -2.62 0.29 -11.79
C ARG A 21 -3.63 -0.71 -12.32
N ARG A 22 -3.18 -1.77 -13.05
CA ARG A 22 -4.06 -2.81 -13.58
C ARG A 22 -4.66 -3.68 -12.49
N VAL A 23 -3.89 -4.04 -11.47
CA VAL A 23 -4.41 -4.77 -10.30
C VAL A 23 -5.50 -3.95 -9.62
N ALA A 24 -5.26 -2.67 -9.34
CA ALA A 24 -6.24 -1.80 -8.70
C ALA A 24 -7.51 -1.59 -9.56
N ALA A 25 -7.33 -1.43 -10.86
CA ALA A 25 -8.45 -1.20 -11.78
C ALA A 25 -9.27 -2.47 -12.09
N GLY A 26 -8.71 -3.66 -11.80
CA GLY A 26 -9.30 -4.93 -12.22
C GLY A 26 -9.18 -5.15 -13.74
N GLU A 27 -8.01 -4.85 -14.30
CA GLU A 27 -7.67 -4.90 -15.74
C GLU A 27 -6.51 -5.85 -16.04
N LEU A 28 -6.09 -6.65 -15.06
CA LEU A 28 -4.93 -7.55 -15.21
C LEU A 28 -5.21 -8.72 -16.16
N SER A 29 -6.49 -9.12 -16.28
CA SER A 29 -6.90 -10.19 -17.20
C SER A 29 -6.71 -9.84 -18.67
N GLU A 30 -6.56 -8.56 -19.02
CA GLU A 30 -6.18 -8.14 -20.38
C GLU A 30 -4.80 -8.72 -20.77
N TRP A 31 -3.92 -8.89 -19.79
CA TRP A 31 -2.60 -9.48 -19.99
C TRP A 31 -2.58 -10.99 -19.74
N LEU A 32 -3.12 -11.43 -18.60
CA LEU A 32 -2.94 -12.78 -18.07
C LEU A 32 -4.14 -13.70 -18.31
N GLY A 33 -5.19 -13.19 -18.99
CA GLY A 33 -6.39 -13.98 -19.29
C GLY A 33 -7.09 -14.48 -18.02
N SER A 34 -7.62 -15.68 -18.07
CA SER A 34 -8.42 -16.28 -17.00
C SER A 34 -7.68 -16.44 -15.67
N MET A 35 -6.35 -16.49 -15.67
CA MET A 35 -5.56 -16.62 -14.44
C MET A 35 -5.67 -15.41 -13.51
N ALA A 36 -5.96 -14.22 -14.04
CA ALA A 36 -6.08 -12.99 -13.27
C ALA A 36 -7.52 -12.61 -12.93
N LEU A 37 -8.53 -13.39 -13.34
CA LEU A 37 -9.94 -13.05 -13.16
C LEU A 37 -10.35 -12.81 -11.70
N ASP A 38 -9.83 -13.57 -10.77
CA ASP A 38 -10.21 -13.40 -9.36
C ASP A 38 -9.57 -12.14 -8.75
N VAL A 39 -8.37 -11.76 -9.21
CA VAL A 39 -7.75 -10.48 -8.85
C VAL A 39 -8.58 -9.33 -9.42
N ASP A 40 -8.97 -9.40 -10.69
CA ASP A 40 -9.78 -8.37 -11.34
C ASP A 40 -11.16 -8.22 -10.71
N LYS A 41 -11.82 -9.30 -10.34
CA LYS A 41 -13.10 -9.23 -9.60
C LYS A 41 -12.97 -8.44 -8.31
N THR A 42 -11.87 -8.63 -7.56
CA THR A 42 -11.60 -7.89 -6.33
C THR A 42 -11.41 -6.39 -6.63
N GLY A 43 -10.57 -6.04 -7.61
CA GLY A 43 -10.37 -4.65 -8.03
C GLY A 43 -11.67 -3.98 -8.50
N ARG A 44 -12.46 -4.69 -9.32
CA ARG A 44 -13.74 -4.19 -9.85
C ARG A 44 -14.83 -4.08 -8.78
N PHE A 45 -14.83 -4.93 -7.77
CA PHE A 45 -15.74 -4.79 -6.63
C PHE A 45 -15.58 -3.44 -5.93
N HIS A 46 -14.35 -2.95 -5.80
CA HIS A 46 -14.06 -1.65 -5.19
C HIS A 46 -14.30 -0.47 -6.14
N GLU A 47 -14.46 -0.71 -7.43
CA GLU A 47 -14.66 0.31 -8.47
C GLU A 47 -13.56 1.39 -8.52
N PHE A 48 -12.31 1.00 -8.27
CA PHE A 48 -11.23 1.97 -8.09
C PHE A 48 -10.95 2.82 -9.33
N ARG A 49 -11.11 2.29 -10.54
CA ARG A 49 -11.00 3.11 -11.78
C ARG A 49 -12.01 4.25 -11.76
N ARG A 50 -13.28 3.97 -11.47
CA ARG A 50 -14.33 4.99 -11.38
C ARG A 50 -14.04 6.00 -10.25
N ARG A 51 -13.59 5.51 -9.10
CA ARG A 51 -13.22 6.36 -7.95
C ARG A 51 -12.03 7.26 -8.28
N ALA A 52 -10.98 6.73 -8.93
CA ALA A 52 -9.82 7.50 -9.34
C ALA A 52 -10.21 8.65 -10.29
N ASN A 53 -11.06 8.38 -11.28
CA ASN A 53 -11.59 9.40 -12.18
C ASN A 53 -12.37 10.48 -11.42
N THR A 54 -13.23 10.08 -10.47
CA THR A 54 -14.00 11.01 -9.65
C THR A 54 -13.11 11.87 -8.77
N ILE A 55 -12.12 11.25 -8.12
CA ILE A 55 -11.14 11.96 -7.27
C ILE A 55 -10.39 12.98 -8.10
N TYR A 56 -9.81 12.57 -9.24
CA TYR A 56 -9.07 13.48 -10.10
C TYR A 56 -9.91 14.66 -10.57
N ALA A 57 -11.16 14.41 -10.96
CA ALA A 57 -12.07 15.46 -11.39
C ALA A 57 -12.31 16.53 -10.29
N GLN A 58 -12.32 16.12 -9.03
CA GLN A 58 -12.58 16.98 -7.86
C GLN A 58 -11.33 17.62 -7.25
N LEU A 59 -10.11 17.21 -7.66
CA LEU A 59 -8.90 17.80 -7.14
C LEU A 59 -8.79 19.30 -7.44
N PRO A 60 -8.23 20.10 -6.51
CA PRO A 60 -7.82 21.48 -6.80
C PRO A 60 -6.79 21.54 -7.96
N GLN A 61 -6.81 22.64 -8.71
CA GLN A 61 -5.95 22.80 -9.89
C GLN A 61 -4.45 22.56 -9.58
N ALA A 62 -3.95 23.10 -8.48
CA ALA A 62 -2.54 22.90 -8.09
C ALA A 62 -2.16 21.42 -7.88
N GLN A 63 -3.09 20.59 -7.41
CA GLN A 63 -2.83 19.15 -7.27
C GLN A 63 -2.91 18.43 -8.63
N LYS A 64 -3.82 18.87 -9.51
CA LYS A 64 -3.87 18.38 -10.89
C LYS A 64 -2.59 18.70 -11.65
N ASP A 65 -2.04 19.90 -11.48
CA ASP A 65 -0.80 20.33 -12.13
C ASP A 65 0.38 19.47 -11.69
N ILE A 66 0.44 19.07 -10.42
CA ILE A 66 1.45 18.13 -9.89
C ILE A 66 1.33 16.76 -10.57
N LEU A 67 0.11 16.22 -10.64
CA LEU A 67 -0.16 14.92 -11.28
C LEU A 67 0.13 14.96 -12.77
N LEU A 68 -0.22 16.05 -13.46
CA LEU A 68 0.04 16.23 -14.88
C LEU A 68 1.55 16.29 -15.15
N ALA A 69 2.31 17.10 -14.41
CA ALA A 69 3.75 17.19 -14.57
C ALA A 69 4.44 15.83 -14.35
N TYR A 70 3.99 15.07 -13.36
CA TYR A 70 4.47 13.71 -13.10
C TYR A 70 4.15 12.77 -14.27
N THR A 71 2.91 12.80 -14.75
CA THR A 71 2.42 12.00 -15.89
C THR A 71 3.22 12.27 -17.16
N GLU A 72 3.47 13.54 -17.47
CA GLU A 72 4.30 13.94 -18.61
C GLU A 72 5.72 13.35 -18.49
N GLY A 73 6.32 13.40 -17.29
CA GLY A 73 7.63 12.80 -17.06
C GLY A 73 7.64 11.29 -17.29
N VAL A 74 6.63 10.57 -16.78
CA VAL A 74 6.50 9.12 -16.98
C VAL A 74 6.38 8.78 -18.47
N ASN A 75 5.51 9.47 -19.18
CA ASN A 75 5.27 9.19 -20.59
C ASN A 75 6.50 9.53 -21.44
N GLN A 76 7.19 10.64 -21.16
CA GLN A 76 8.43 11.00 -21.82
C GLN A 76 9.51 9.92 -21.63
N ALA A 77 9.65 9.37 -20.41
CA ALA A 77 10.58 8.29 -20.15
C ALA A 77 10.27 7.03 -20.97
N VAL A 78 8.98 6.68 -21.09
CA VAL A 78 8.55 5.53 -21.89
C VAL A 78 8.80 5.75 -23.39
N GLU A 79 8.58 6.95 -23.89
CA GLU A 79 8.84 7.30 -25.29
C GLU A 79 10.34 7.31 -25.65
N GLU A 80 11.20 7.74 -24.72
CA GLU A 80 12.64 7.82 -24.92
C GLU A 80 13.39 6.51 -24.66
N GLN A 81 12.71 5.44 -24.24
CA GLN A 81 13.34 4.14 -24.01
C GLN A 81 14.00 3.60 -25.29
N SER A 82 15.29 3.36 -25.23
CA SER A 82 16.03 2.73 -26.34
C SER A 82 15.63 1.26 -26.57
N ALA A 83 15.12 0.60 -25.52
CA ALA A 83 14.57 -0.74 -25.54
C ALA A 83 13.45 -0.86 -24.51
N ARG A 84 12.42 -1.64 -24.82
CA ARG A 84 11.36 -1.95 -23.85
C ARG A 84 11.92 -2.69 -22.64
N PRO A 85 11.39 -2.49 -21.42
CA PRO A 85 11.68 -3.36 -20.28
C PRO A 85 11.51 -4.83 -20.65
N PHE A 86 12.37 -5.68 -20.10
CA PHE A 86 12.42 -7.09 -20.47
C PHE A 86 11.10 -7.84 -20.25
N GLU A 87 10.32 -7.40 -19.25
CA GLU A 87 9.01 -7.97 -18.94
C GLU A 87 8.04 -7.83 -20.12
N TYR A 88 8.03 -6.67 -20.78
CA TYR A 88 7.20 -6.45 -21.96
C TYR A 88 7.70 -7.23 -23.18
N ILE A 89 9.01 -7.47 -23.28
CA ILE A 89 9.60 -8.30 -24.34
C ILE A 89 9.19 -9.76 -24.12
N LEU A 90 9.27 -10.26 -22.89
CA LEU A 90 8.95 -11.65 -22.56
C LEU A 90 7.45 -11.96 -22.67
N THR A 91 6.61 -11.02 -22.30
CA THR A 91 5.14 -11.21 -22.25
C THR A 91 4.45 -10.76 -23.53
N ASN A 92 5.14 -9.98 -24.36
CA ASN A 92 4.58 -9.32 -25.55
C ASN A 92 3.37 -8.42 -25.22
N PHE A 93 3.32 -7.86 -24.02
CA PHE A 93 2.29 -6.90 -23.63
C PHE A 93 2.58 -5.53 -24.23
N GLU A 94 1.53 -4.74 -24.42
CA GLU A 94 1.65 -3.36 -24.86
C GLU A 94 1.80 -2.41 -23.67
N GLN A 95 2.71 -1.44 -23.81
CA GLN A 95 2.86 -0.34 -22.87
C GLN A 95 1.78 0.70 -23.18
N ALA A 96 0.79 0.82 -22.32
CA ALA A 96 -0.21 1.87 -22.44
C ALA A 96 0.29 3.16 -21.76
N PRO A 97 0.02 4.36 -22.31
CA PRO A 97 0.37 5.61 -21.69
C PRO A 97 -0.12 5.72 -20.24
N TRP A 98 0.62 6.46 -19.44
CA TRP A 98 0.24 6.79 -18.07
C TRP A 98 -0.74 7.94 -18.06
N SER A 99 -1.80 7.86 -17.25
CA SER A 99 -2.74 8.96 -17.00
C SER A 99 -2.63 9.46 -15.57
N PRO A 100 -3.03 10.70 -15.27
CA PRO A 100 -3.01 11.22 -13.90
C PRO A 100 -3.79 10.37 -12.91
N GLU A 101 -4.89 9.75 -13.36
CA GLU A 101 -5.74 8.86 -12.58
C GLU A 101 -5.02 7.56 -12.20
N ASP A 102 -4.04 7.13 -12.99
CA ASP A 102 -3.26 5.93 -12.69
C ASP A 102 -2.41 6.09 -11.43
N SER A 103 -1.94 7.30 -11.14
CA SER A 103 -1.27 7.60 -9.87
C SER A 103 -2.20 7.43 -8.67
N ILE A 104 -3.47 7.77 -8.82
CA ILE A 104 -4.49 7.54 -7.79
C ILE A 104 -4.76 6.03 -7.65
N LEU A 105 -4.77 5.28 -8.76
CA LEU A 105 -4.92 3.82 -8.71
C LEU A 105 -3.77 3.15 -7.96
N VAL A 106 -2.54 3.62 -8.11
CA VAL A 106 -1.40 3.10 -7.33
C VAL A 106 -1.62 3.31 -5.83
N ILE A 107 -2.10 4.48 -5.42
CA ILE A 107 -2.45 4.74 -4.01
C ILE A 107 -3.56 3.79 -3.54
N LEU A 108 -4.59 3.56 -4.35
CA LEU A 108 -5.69 2.64 -4.03
C LEU A 108 -5.23 1.17 -4.01
N SER A 109 -4.26 0.79 -4.84
CA SER A 109 -3.58 -0.52 -4.78
C SER A 109 -2.89 -0.72 -3.43
N MET A 110 -2.15 0.29 -2.96
CA MET A 110 -1.52 0.25 -1.64
C MET A 110 -2.55 0.15 -0.51
N TYR A 111 -3.67 0.83 -0.64
CA TYR A 111 -4.77 0.70 0.31
C TYR A 111 -5.25 -0.77 0.42
N LEU A 112 -5.45 -1.45 -0.71
CA LEU A 112 -5.81 -2.88 -0.69
C LEU A 112 -4.73 -3.74 -0.04
N ASP A 113 -3.47 -3.50 -0.38
CA ASP A 113 -2.35 -4.28 0.16
C ASP A 113 -2.27 -4.15 1.69
N LEU A 114 -2.46 -2.94 2.20
CA LEU A 114 -2.38 -2.66 3.63
C LEU A 114 -3.64 -3.08 4.43
N GLN A 115 -4.83 -3.05 3.81
CA GLN A 115 -6.11 -3.20 4.53
C GLN A 115 -6.80 -4.55 4.28
N SER A 116 -6.43 -5.31 3.25
CA SER A 116 -7.13 -6.56 2.90
C SER A 116 -7.09 -7.61 4.02
N GLY A 117 -6.07 -7.58 4.86
CA GLY A 117 -5.97 -8.45 6.04
C GLY A 117 -7.09 -8.25 7.07
N ASN A 118 -7.59 -7.01 7.20
CA ASN A 118 -8.65 -6.67 8.16
C ASN A 118 -9.97 -7.36 7.83
N VAL A 119 -10.31 -7.49 6.55
CA VAL A 119 -11.53 -8.19 6.11
C VAL A 119 -11.51 -9.65 6.56
N ASN A 120 -10.41 -10.35 6.36
CA ASN A 120 -10.27 -11.75 6.77
C ASN A 120 -10.33 -11.88 8.29
N ARG A 121 -9.72 -10.96 9.04
CA ARG A 121 -9.81 -10.91 10.49
C ARG A 121 -11.24 -10.75 10.96
N ASP A 122 -11.98 -9.79 10.42
CA ASP A 122 -13.37 -9.51 10.81
C ASP A 122 -14.30 -10.68 10.47
N LEU A 123 -14.11 -11.31 9.31
CA LEU A 123 -14.85 -12.52 8.95
C LEU A 123 -14.55 -13.67 9.91
N THR A 124 -13.28 -13.87 10.27
CA THR A 124 -12.88 -14.90 11.23
C THR A 124 -13.47 -14.66 12.61
N LEU A 125 -13.41 -13.42 13.11
CA LEU A 125 -14.02 -13.05 14.40
C LEU A 125 -15.54 -13.21 14.38
N THR A 126 -16.18 -12.90 13.25
CA THR A 126 -17.61 -13.11 13.07
C THR A 126 -17.97 -14.59 13.13
N GLU A 127 -17.19 -15.45 12.49
CA GLU A 127 -17.40 -16.91 12.55
C GLU A 127 -17.15 -17.45 13.95
N ILE A 128 -16.10 -17.01 14.64
CA ILE A 128 -15.82 -17.36 16.04
C ILE A 128 -17.00 -16.93 16.93
N LYS A 129 -17.51 -15.72 16.75
CA LYS A 129 -18.68 -15.25 17.50
C LYS A 129 -19.91 -16.10 17.24
N HIS A 130 -20.14 -16.50 16.00
CA HIS A 130 -21.28 -17.35 15.64
C HIS A 130 -21.18 -18.75 16.25
N GLN A 131 -19.97 -19.33 16.27
CA GLN A 131 -19.77 -20.71 16.78
C GLN A 131 -19.63 -20.77 18.30
N PHE A 132 -18.95 -19.82 18.92
CA PHE A 132 -18.54 -19.88 20.33
C PHE A 132 -19.11 -18.75 21.20
N GLY A 133 -19.79 -17.78 20.60
CA GLY A 133 -20.37 -16.63 21.30
C GLY A 133 -19.41 -15.46 21.51
N GLN A 134 -19.97 -14.33 21.97
CA GLN A 134 -19.21 -13.10 22.23
C GLN A 134 -18.09 -13.28 23.28
N PRO A 135 -18.25 -14.04 24.36
CA PRO A 135 -17.17 -14.22 25.34
C PRO A 135 -15.87 -14.78 24.78
N MET A 136 -15.94 -15.61 23.73
CA MET A 136 -14.73 -16.11 23.06
C MET A 136 -14.03 -15.02 22.26
N VAL A 137 -14.79 -14.15 21.61
CA VAL A 137 -14.22 -12.99 20.89
C VAL A 137 -13.54 -12.04 21.88
N ASP A 138 -14.19 -11.75 23.01
CA ASP A 138 -13.65 -10.87 24.06
C ASP A 138 -12.36 -11.47 24.67
N PHE A 139 -12.33 -12.78 24.88
CA PHE A 139 -11.13 -13.48 25.33
C PHE A 139 -9.97 -13.37 24.35
N ILE A 140 -10.22 -13.53 23.05
CA ILE A 140 -9.20 -13.46 21.99
C ILE A 140 -8.68 -12.02 21.81
N LEU A 141 -9.56 -11.03 21.93
CA LEU A 141 -9.25 -9.62 21.68
C LEU A 141 -8.83 -8.84 22.93
N GLN A 142 -8.64 -9.48 24.07
CA GLN A 142 -8.22 -8.78 25.28
C GLN A 142 -6.86 -8.07 25.06
N PRO A 143 -6.69 -6.86 25.61
CA PRO A 143 -5.45 -6.13 25.50
C PRO A 143 -4.25 -6.89 26.05
N SER A 144 -3.11 -6.81 25.39
CA SER A 144 -1.86 -7.33 25.93
C SER A 144 -1.24 -6.35 26.93
N GLN A 145 -0.34 -6.84 27.78
CA GLN A 145 0.43 -5.97 28.68
C GLN A 145 1.27 -4.89 27.93
N TYR A 146 1.66 -5.18 26.69
CA TYR A 146 2.38 -4.21 25.85
C TYR A 146 1.46 -3.10 25.36
N GLN A 147 0.24 -3.42 25.00
CA GLN A 147 -0.76 -2.43 24.60
C GLN A 147 -1.12 -1.52 25.77
N ALA A 148 -1.28 -2.08 26.97
CA ALA A 148 -1.56 -1.30 28.17
C ALA A 148 -0.45 -0.29 28.50
N ALA A 149 0.80 -0.59 28.18
CA ALA A 149 1.91 0.34 28.37
C ALA A 149 1.87 1.52 27.39
N LEU A 150 1.23 1.38 26.23
CA LEU A 150 1.15 2.41 25.19
C LEU A 150 -0.08 3.31 25.33
N ASP A 151 -1.23 2.76 25.65
CA ASP A 151 -2.53 3.45 25.65
C ASP A 151 -3.17 3.60 27.02
N ASN A 152 -2.45 3.20 28.10
CA ASN A 152 -2.95 3.14 29.46
C ASN A 152 -4.21 2.27 29.62
N SER A 153 -4.50 1.34 28.71
CA SER A 153 -5.57 0.38 28.88
C SER A 153 -5.31 -0.47 30.12
N GLN A 154 -6.36 -0.80 30.83
CA GLN A 154 -6.23 -1.72 31.95
C GLN A 154 -6.35 -3.15 31.42
N LEU A 155 -5.38 -3.99 31.77
CA LEU A 155 -5.53 -5.42 31.58
C LEU A 155 -6.74 -5.86 32.41
N SER A 156 -7.72 -6.47 31.76
CA SER A 156 -8.71 -7.26 32.47
C SER A 156 -7.94 -8.30 33.29
N GLY A 157 -8.23 -8.43 34.60
CA GLY A 157 -7.60 -9.48 35.43
C GLY A 157 -7.68 -10.86 34.75
N ASP A 158 -7.36 -11.91 35.45
CA ASP A 158 -7.43 -13.29 34.91
C ASP A 158 -8.74 -13.51 34.17
N VAL A 159 -8.67 -13.47 32.84
CA VAL A 159 -9.84 -13.68 31.98
C VAL A 159 -10.09 -15.18 31.92
N GLU A 160 -11.22 -15.59 32.47
CA GLU A 160 -11.62 -16.98 32.44
C GLU A 160 -11.79 -17.47 31.00
N ILE A 161 -11.14 -18.59 30.65
CA ILE A 161 -11.27 -19.16 29.30
C ILE A 161 -12.73 -19.63 29.14
N PRO A 162 -13.46 -19.10 28.14
CA PRO A 162 -14.86 -19.44 27.94
C PRO A 162 -15.02 -20.95 27.70
N LEU A 163 -15.92 -21.60 28.47
CA LEU A 163 -16.26 -23.00 28.24
C LEU A 163 -17.01 -23.12 26.91
N PHE A 164 -16.44 -23.86 25.97
CA PHE A 164 -17.08 -24.14 24.69
C PHE A 164 -17.17 -25.66 24.45
N LYS A 165 -18.28 -26.08 23.87
CA LYS A 165 -18.41 -27.44 23.35
C LYS A 165 -17.90 -27.41 21.91
N ALA A 166 -16.78 -28.07 21.65
CA ALA A 166 -16.30 -28.25 20.29
C ALA A 166 -17.42 -28.95 19.48
N ARG A 167 -18.03 -28.25 18.53
CA ARG A 167 -18.79 -28.91 17.48
C ARG A 167 -17.80 -29.64 16.59
N PRO A 168 -18.09 -30.87 16.13
CA PRO A 168 -17.28 -31.49 15.10
C PRO A 168 -17.25 -30.53 13.90
N ALA A 169 -16.11 -29.94 13.65
CA ALA A 169 -15.95 -29.06 12.51
C ALA A 169 -16.08 -29.90 11.25
N THR A 170 -17.09 -29.64 10.44
CA THR A 170 -16.97 -29.85 9.00
C THR A 170 -15.97 -28.81 8.50
N VAL A 171 -14.69 -29.08 8.75
CA VAL A 171 -13.60 -28.22 8.31
C VAL A 171 -13.57 -28.27 6.79
N SER A 172 -14.11 -27.25 6.16
CA SER A 172 -13.75 -26.97 4.78
C SER A 172 -12.25 -26.69 4.79
N ASN A 173 -11.45 -27.46 4.04
CA ASN A 173 -10.00 -27.31 3.90
C ASN A 173 -9.57 -25.93 3.39
N LYS A 174 -10.49 -25.01 3.06
CA LYS A 174 -10.21 -23.63 2.67
C LYS A 174 -9.81 -22.71 3.82
N THR A 175 -10.09 -23.11 5.08
CA THR A 175 -9.73 -22.32 6.27
C THR A 175 -8.31 -22.54 6.76
N ALA A 176 -7.64 -23.61 6.33
CA ALA A 176 -6.26 -23.89 6.75
C ALA A 176 -5.18 -23.02 6.06
N GLU A 177 -5.51 -22.40 4.93
CA GLU A 177 -4.59 -21.46 4.24
C GLU A 177 -4.58 -20.04 4.82
N MET A 178 -5.40 -19.75 5.83
CA MET A 178 -5.40 -18.47 6.54
C MET A 178 -4.29 -18.34 7.59
N ALA A 179 -3.41 -19.33 7.68
CA ALA A 179 -2.31 -19.31 8.63
C ALA A 179 -1.19 -18.37 8.14
N PHE A 180 -0.95 -17.35 8.93
CA PHE A 180 0.29 -16.55 8.93
C PHE A 180 0.57 -15.70 7.69
N ARG A 181 -0.33 -14.79 7.33
CA ARG A 181 0.15 -13.57 6.67
C ARG A 181 0.92 -12.78 7.72
N THR A 182 2.18 -12.52 7.42
CA THR A 182 3.03 -11.57 8.17
C THR A 182 2.19 -10.30 8.39
N GLU A 183 2.01 -9.91 9.64
CA GLU A 183 1.28 -8.69 9.95
C GLU A 183 1.98 -7.53 9.25
N ILE A 184 1.27 -6.86 8.36
CA ILE A 184 1.73 -5.64 7.73
C ILE A 184 1.57 -4.54 8.77
N GLY A 185 2.64 -3.80 9.02
CA GLY A 185 2.65 -2.75 10.01
C GLY A 185 3.65 -1.66 9.68
N SER A 186 3.76 -0.68 10.55
CA SER A 186 4.76 0.36 10.48
C SER A 186 4.95 0.99 11.85
N ASN A 187 6.18 1.35 12.18
CA ASN A 187 6.50 2.10 13.38
C ASN A 187 7.11 3.45 13.00
N ASN A 188 6.69 4.49 13.68
CA ASN A 188 7.29 5.81 13.58
C ASN A 188 7.52 6.35 14.98
N TRP A 189 8.70 6.96 15.21
CA TRP A 189 8.98 7.62 16.47
C TRP A 189 9.92 8.80 16.29
N ILE A 190 9.81 9.74 17.23
CA ILE A 190 10.66 10.92 17.30
C ILE A 190 11.28 10.99 18.68
N VAL A 191 12.58 11.25 18.72
CA VAL A 191 13.31 11.58 19.96
C VAL A 191 13.63 13.06 19.93
N GLY A 192 13.11 13.81 20.92
CA GLY A 192 13.35 15.25 21.02
C GLY A 192 14.83 15.57 21.30
N GLY A 193 15.31 16.70 20.78
CA GLY A 193 16.72 17.12 20.91
C GLY A 193 17.26 17.21 22.34
N ALA A 194 16.40 17.39 23.34
CA ALA A 194 16.81 17.36 24.76
C ALA A 194 17.32 15.98 25.23
N LEU A 195 17.04 14.93 24.47
CA LEU A 195 17.44 13.54 24.77
C LEU A 195 18.54 13.03 23.84
N THR A 196 19.10 13.87 22.96
CA THR A 196 20.15 13.53 22.01
C THR A 196 21.46 14.23 22.35
N GLU A 197 22.58 13.67 21.98
CA GLU A 197 23.90 14.27 22.21
C GLU A 197 24.11 15.55 21.39
N THR A 198 23.52 15.62 20.20
CA THR A 198 23.67 16.78 19.28
C THR A 198 22.72 17.93 19.58
N GLY A 199 21.67 17.71 20.36
CA GLY A 199 20.59 18.66 20.55
C GLY A 199 19.54 18.68 19.43
N ASP A 200 19.73 17.89 18.36
CA ASP A 200 18.81 17.78 17.24
C ASP A 200 17.78 16.67 17.49
N ALA A 201 16.59 16.82 16.91
CA ALA A 201 15.59 15.75 16.96
C ALA A 201 15.98 14.59 16.03
N LEU A 202 15.74 13.36 16.47
CA LEU A 202 15.88 12.16 15.65
C LEU A 202 14.49 11.67 15.25
N LEU A 203 14.33 11.41 13.96
CA LEU A 203 13.12 10.81 13.38
C LEU A 203 13.47 9.43 12.85
N ALA A 204 12.68 8.42 13.19
CA ALA A 204 12.76 7.10 12.61
C ALA A 204 11.39 6.70 12.03
N SER A 205 11.43 6.06 10.87
CA SER A 205 10.27 5.52 10.18
C SER A 205 10.61 4.11 9.71
N ASP A 206 9.90 3.12 10.24
CA ASP A 206 10.13 1.70 9.98
C ASP A 206 8.86 1.08 9.41
N MET A 207 8.88 0.79 8.11
CA MET A 207 7.74 0.28 7.36
C MET A 207 7.88 -1.24 7.19
N HIS A 208 7.04 -2.02 7.88
CA HIS A 208 7.04 -3.47 7.86
C HIS A 208 6.25 -3.98 6.66
N LEU A 209 6.84 -3.90 5.48
CA LEU A 209 6.26 -4.37 4.22
C LEU A 209 7.04 -5.57 3.69
N GLY A 210 6.39 -6.39 2.87
CA GLY A 210 6.99 -7.58 2.28
C GLY A 210 8.23 -7.25 1.42
N MET A 211 9.29 -8.04 1.57
CA MET A 211 10.50 -7.95 0.75
C MET A 211 10.25 -8.59 -0.62
N ARG A 212 10.50 -7.86 -1.69
CA ARG A 212 10.36 -8.32 -3.08
C ARG A 212 11.37 -7.63 -3.99
N VAL A 213 11.55 -8.15 -5.19
CA VAL A 213 12.40 -7.54 -6.23
C VAL A 213 11.54 -7.27 -7.47
N PRO A 214 11.43 -6.01 -7.91
CA PRO A 214 11.95 -4.82 -7.23
C PRO A 214 11.21 -4.54 -5.93
N ILE A 215 11.89 -3.90 -4.96
CA ILE A 215 11.26 -3.42 -3.74
C ILE A 215 10.20 -2.35 -4.08
N ILE A 216 9.19 -2.18 -3.21
CA ILE A 216 8.13 -1.20 -3.45
C ILE A 216 8.64 0.25 -3.47
N TRP A 217 9.67 0.54 -2.69
CA TRP A 217 10.22 1.88 -2.53
C TRP A 217 11.23 2.24 -3.61
N TYR A 218 11.25 3.52 -3.98
CA TYR A 218 12.26 4.12 -4.82
C TYR A 218 12.90 5.28 -4.07
N ARG A 219 14.22 5.21 -3.82
CA ARG A 219 14.92 6.27 -3.11
C ARG A 219 15.21 7.43 -4.05
N ALA A 220 14.83 8.64 -3.65
CA ALA A 220 15.06 9.84 -4.42
C ALA A 220 15.48 11.01 -3.54
N GLN A 221 16.20 11.96 -4.14
CA GLN A 221 16.44 13.27 -3.58
C GLN A 221 15.89 14.30 -4.57
N LEU A 222 14.98 15.14 -4.08
CA LEU A 222 14.37 16.22 -4.86
C LEU A 222 15.00 17.54 -4.43
N ASN A 223 15.70 18.20 -5.36
CA ASN A 223 16.25 19.53 -5.15
C ASN A 223 15.49 20.52 -6.02
N TYR A 224 14.91 21.54 -5.42
CA TYR A 224 14.16 22.56 -6.13
C TYR A 224 14.09 23.86 -5.33
N ALA A 225 13.85 24.98 -6.02
CA ALA A 225 13.66 26.28 -5.36
C ALA A 225 12.18 26.59 -5.21
N VAL A 226 11.83 27.17 -4.06
CA VAL A 226 10.52 27.76 -3.79
C VAL A 226 10.77 29.18 -3.31
N ASP A 227 10.34 30.13 -4.12
CA ASP A 227 10.65 31.58 -3.92
C ASP A 227 12.16 31.81 -3.78
N GLN A 228 12.62 32.17 -2.58
CA GLN A 228 14.04 32.42 -2.28
C GLN A 228 14.72 31.26 -1.52
N TYR A 229 14.02 30.16 -1.31
CA TYR A 229 14.51 29.02 -0.53
C TYR A 229 14.86 27.85 -1.42
N ASP A 230 16.07 27.31 -1.25
CA ASP A 230 16.45 26.02 -1.82
C ASP A 230 15.92 24.90 -0.91
N VAL A 231 15.15 24.02 -1.49
CA VAL A 231 14.59 22.84 -0.82
C VAL A 231 15.32 21.61 -1.29
N SER A 232 15.81 20.81 -0.35
CA SER A 232 16.35 19.49 -0.59
C SER A 232 15.57 18.46 0.25
N LEU A 233 14.89 17.55 -0.44
CA LEU A 233 14.03 16.55 0.16
C LEU A 233 14.54 15.15 -0.22
N THR A 234 15.10 14.43 0.75
CA THR A 234 15.63 13.07 0.54
C THR A 234 14.74 12.06 1.23
N GLY A 235 14.37 10.99 0.53
CA GLY A 235 13.54 9.96 1.12
C GLY A 235 13.18 8.84 0.15
N VAL A 236 12.16 8.09 0.51
CA VAL A 236 11.59 7.04 -0.33
C VAL A 236 10.29 7.51 -0.96
N THR A 237 10.14 7.20 -2.23
CA THR A 237 8.97 7.48 -3.04
C THR A 237 8.30 6.17 -3.43
N LEU A 238 7.06 6.23 -3.86
CA LEU A 238 6.31 5.09 -4.39
C LEU A 238 6.23 5.24 -5.92
N PRO A 239 6.86 4.36 -6.73
CA PRO A 239 6.73 4.41 -8.17
C PRO A 239 5.27 4.44 -8.60
N GLY A 240 4.91 5.44 -9.40
CA GLY A 240 3.53 5.74 -9.79
C GLY A 240 2.89 6.91 -9.03
N VAL A 241 3.50 7.41 -7.95
CA VAL A 241 2.95 8.50 -7.13
C VAL A 241 3.92 9.68 -7.05
N PRO A 242 3.47 10.93 -7.31
CA PRO A 242 4.31 12.12 -7.17
C PRO A 242 4.49 12.48 -5.69
N GLY A 243 5.72 12.40 -5.20
CA GLY A 243 6.10 12.86 -3.87
C GLY A 243 6.96 11.90 -3.07
N VAL A 244 7.56 12.41 -2.01
CA VAL A 244 8.29 11.63 -1.00
C VAL A 244 7.30 11.18 0.05
N ILE A 245 7.29 9.87 0.33
CA ILE A 245 6.36 9.26 1.29
C ILE A 245 6.94 9.27 2.70
N ALA A 246 8.25 9.01 2.80
CA ALA A 246 8.98 9.06 4.06
C ALA A 246 10.43 9.46 3.83
N GLY A 247 10.97 10.35 4.70
CA GLY A 247 12.35 10.85 4.60
C GLY A 247 12.60 12.07 5.47
#